data_61653ff330937f65194cb2e88b952f69
#
_entry.id   61653ff330937f65194cb2e88b952f69
#
_cell.length_a   1.000
_cell.length_b   1.000
_cell.length_c   1.000
_cell.angle_alpha   90.00
_cell.angle_beta   90.00
_cell.angle_gamma   90.00
#
_symmetry.space_group_name_H-M   'P 1'
#
loop_
_entity.id
_entity.type
_entity.pdbx_description
1 polymer ?
#
loop_
_entity_poly.entity_id
_entity_poly.type
_entity_poly.pdbx_seq_one_letter_code
_entity_poly.pdbx_strand_id
1 'polypeptide(L)'
;MRQAFAFRDVFFVSFVSFVFCLSSWPAAAQARKVYISVDMEGISGVVGDDQTSAGQPEYGRSRKLMAEDANAAIRGAFAGGATEVVVNDSHGSQRNLLPEDLDARARLISHSFKRHGMVEGLDETYDAVIFVGYHAKADSPRGLFAHTGSGVVKDVQVNGRSAGEGGLNTMMAQWYGVPVVMITGDDVAVEQQKEWTPDVRGVVVKRAINMRAVEARPLAEARKEIEAAARESVAAAKKPARDRAAAYKVRMQLRNFTIPEVATAFSEIQLVAPDTVEFTRASMPEAYRIIRVLYRFISPD
;
A
#
# COMPACT_ATOMS: atom_id res chain seq x y z
N MET A 1 10.58 -72.53 76.72
CA MET A 1 11.45 -71.61 75.96
C MET A 1 11.17 -71.72 74.53
N ARG A 2 10.47 -70.78 73.90
CA ARG A 2 10.30 -70.72 72.49
C ARG A 2 10.44 -69.24 72.06
N GLN A 3 11.52 -68.94 71.37
CA GLN A 3 11.78 -67.61 70.82
C GLN A 3 10.93 -67.44 69.54
N ALA A 4 10.22 -66.35 69.45
CA ALA A 4 9.48 -65.93 68.25
C ALA A 4 10.37 -64.95 67.47
N PHE A 5 10.63 -65.27 66.18
CA PHE A 5 11.26 -64.40 65.24
C PHE A 5 10.19 -63.57 64.55
N ALA A 6 10.30 -62.26 64.61
CA ALA A 6 9.45 -61.31 63.90
C ALA A 6 10.10 -60.97 62.54
N PHE A 7 9.41 -61.30 61.43
CA PHE A 7 9.75 -60.76 60.08
C PHE A 7 9.25 -59.36 59.93
N ARG A 8 10.13 -58.46 59.57
CA ARG A 8 9.77 -57.08 59.16
C ARG A 8 9.75 -57.06 57.63
N ASP A 9 8.57 -56.90 57.08
CA ASP A 9 8.38 -56.68 55.63
C ASP A 9 8.74 -55.24 55.31
N VAL A 10 9.77 -55.05 54.45
CA VAL A 10 10.15 -53.75 53.89
C VAL A 10 9.47 -53.62 52.54
N PHE A 11 8.44 -52.79 52.48
CA PHE A 11 7.81 -52.41 51.20
C PHE A 11 8.70 -51.37 50.50
N PHE A 12 9.28 -51.76 49.34
CA PHE A 12 9.95 -50.86 48.43
C PHE A 12 8.89 -50.23 47.51
N VAL A 13 8.56 -48.95 47.74
CA VAL A 13 7.71 -48.18 46.83
C VAL A 13 8.60 -47.58 45.76
N SER A 14 8.59 -48.14 44.55
CA SER A 14 9.24 -47.56 43.37
C SER A 14 8.43 -46.40 42.84
N PHE A 15 8.97 -45.19 43.04
CA PHE A 15 8.41 -43.97 42.45
C PHE A 15 8.89 -43.87 40.99
N VAL A 16 8.02 -44.22 40.02
CA VAL A 16 8.27 -44.02 38.59
C VAL A 16 7.91 -42.58 38.28
N SER A 17 8.93 -41.72 38.16
CA SER A 17 8.76 -40.32 37.71
C SER A 17 8.48 -40.32 36.18
N PHE A 18 7.23 -40.09 35.79
CA PHE A 18 6.85 -39.83 34.42
C PHE A 18 7.27 -38.39 34.08
N VAL A 19 8.39 -38.23 33.38
CA VAL A 19 8.79 -36.93 32.78
C VAL A 19 7.91 -36.73 31.58
N PHE A 20 6.88 -35.89 31.72
CA PHE A 20 6.13 -35.35 30.56
C PHE A 20 7.05 -34.40 29.77
N CYS A 21 7.66 -34.85 28.71
CA CYS A 21 8.22 -33.98 27.70
C CYS A 21 7.06 -33.24 27.01
N LEU A 22 6.75 -32.05 27.49
CA LEU A 22 5.91 -31.10 26.77
C LEU A 22 6.69 -30.73 25.51
N SER A 23 6.52 -31.46 24.42
CA SER A 23 6.89 -31.04 23.09
C SER A 23 6.06 -29.77 22.80
N SER A 24 6.68 -28.59 22.92
CA SER A 24 6.10 -27.36 22.39
C SER A 24 5.93 -27.53 20.89
N TRP A 25 4.73 -27.89 20.44
CA TRP A 25 4.40 -27.72 19.04
C TRP A 25 4.64 -26.26 18.69
N PRO A 26 5.38 -25.97 17.59
CA PRO A 26 5.51 -24.61 17.14
C PRO A 26 4.08 -24.08 16.94
N ALA A 27 3.75 -22.98 17.63
CA ALA A 27 2.50 -22.29 17.37
C ALA A 27 2.42 -22.06 15.87
N ALA A 28 1.34 -22.54 15.24
CA ALA A 28 1.14 -22.34 13.81
C ALA A 28 1.31 -20.83 13.55
N ALA A 29 2.28 -20.47 12.69
CA ALA A 29 2.51 -19.07 12.36
C ALA A 29 1.17 -18.51 11.88
N GLN A 30 0.69 -17.45 12.53
CA GLN A 30 -0.58 -16.82 12.17
C GLN A 30 -0.53 -16.44 10.69
N ALA A 31 -1.52 -16.91 9.93
CA ALA A 31 -1.63 -16.59 8.51
C ALA A 31 -1.60 -15.06 8.35
N ARG A 32 -0.70 -14.55 7.51
CA ARG A 32 -0.51 -13.12 7.30
C ARG A 32 -0.74 -12.78 5.84
N LYS A 33 -1.72 -11.93 5.60
CA LYS A 33 -2.13 -11.48 4.27
C LYS A 33 -1.60 -10.08 3.99
N VAL A 34 -0.81 -9.90 2.95
CA VAL A 34 -0.19 -8.62 2.58
C VAL A 34 -0.77 -8.10 1.28
N TYR A 35 -1.13 -6.82 1.27
CA TYR A 35 -1.58 -6.09 0.09
C TYR A 35 -0.46 -5.19 -0.43
N ILE A 36 -0.18 -5.26 -1.73
CA ILE A 36 0.83 -4.41 -2.40
C ILE A 36 0.14 -3.62 -3.51
N SER A 37 0.10 -2.30 -3.37
CA SER A 37 -0.33 -1.39 -4.44
C SER A 37 0.90 -0.91 -5.19
N VAL A 38 0.94 -1.14 -6.52
CA VAL A 38 2.11 -0.84 -7.35
C VAL A 38 1.76 0.24 -8.35
N ASP A 39 2.48 1.35 -8.29
CA ASP A 39 2.41 2.46 -9.22
C ASP A 39 3.68 2.52 -10.08
N MET A 40 3.75 3.35 -11.12
CA MET A 40 4.88 3.33 -12.06
C MET A 40 5.82 4.52 -11.90
N GLU A 41 5.32 5.68 -11.57
CA GLU A 41 6.10 6.92 -11.54
C GLU A 41 7.25 6.88 -10.54
N GLY A 42 7.05 6.23 -9.40
CA GLY A 42 8.06 6.08 -8.35
C GLY A 42 8.96 4.86 -8.48
N ILE A 43 8.84 4.05 -9.54
CA ILE A 43 9.65 2.84 -9.76
C ILE A 43 11.12 3.19 -10.04
N SER A 44 12.02 2.34 -9.60
CA SER A 44 13.46 2.43 -9.87
C SER A 44 13.73 2.51 -11.37
N GLY A 45 14.41 3.58 -11.82
CA GLY A 45 14.80 3.77 -13.23
C GLY A 45 13.69 4.33 -14.14
N VAL A 46 12.51 4.66 -13.62
CA VAL A 46 11.46 5.40 -14.34
C VAL A 46 11.61 6.89 -14.04
N VAL A 47 11.85 7.72 -15.08
CA VAL A 47 12.19 9.15 -14.96
C VAL A 47 11.60 10.04 -16.05
N GLY A 48 11.02 9.48 -17.11
CA GLY A 48 10.50 10.20 -18.28
C GLY A 48 9.05 9.88 -18.60
N ASP A 49 8.34 10.84 -19.22
CA ASP A 49 6.91 10.68 -19.60
C ASP A 49 6.74 9.56 -20.66
N ASP A 50 7.75 9.34 -21.50
CA ASP A 50 7.81 8.26 -22.49
C ASP A 50 7.91 6.86 -21.87
N GLN A 51 8.14 6.80 -20.55
CA GLN A 51 8.23 5.57 -19.78
C GLN A 51 6.90 5.18 -19.13
N THR A 52 5.97 6.11 -18.92
CA THR A 52 4.78 5.89 -18.08
C THR A 52 3.50 5.64 -18.86
N SER A 53 3.47 5.93 -20.16
CA SER A 53 2.24 5.86 -20.96
C SER A 53 2.28 4.75 -22.02
N ALA A 54 1.20 3.96 -22.09
CA ALA A 54 1.06 2.93 -23.11
C ALA A 54 1.21 3.51 -24.53
N GLY A 55 1.98 2.84 -25.38
CA GLY A 55 2.29 3.29 -26.73
C GLY A 55 3.55 4.16 -26.83
N GLN A 56 4.12 4.60 -25.75
CA GLN A 56 5.38 5.33 -25.73
C GLN A 56 6.59 4.37 -25.86
N PRO A 57 7.73 4.83 -26.41
CA PRO A 57 8.87 3.97 -26.76
C PRO A 57 9.43 3.17 -25.58
N GLU A 58 9.56 3.79 -24.40
CA GLU A 58 10.18 3.20 -23.24
C GLU A 58 9.19 2.47 -22.31
N TYR A 59 7.88 2.52 -22.59
CA TYR A 59 6.85 1.93 -21.74
C TYR A 59 7.04 0.42 -21.53
N GLY A 60 7.39 -0.32 -22.57
CA GLY A 60 7.62 -1.77 -22.47
C GLY A 60 8.75 -2.13 -21.51
N ARG A 61 9.81 -1.31 -21.48
CA ARG A 61 10.92 -1.44 -20.52
C ARG A 61 10.44 -1.12 -19.10
N SER A 62 9.66 -0.07 -18.94
CA SER A 62 9.19 0.38 -17.62
C SER A 62 8.27 -0.62 -16.94
N ARG A 63 7.46 -1.35 -17.71
CA ARG A 63 6.64 -2.46 -17.19
C ARG A 63 7.49 -3.54 -16.51
N LYS A 64 8.65 -3.88 -17.11
CA LYS A 64 9.60 -4.85 -16.53
C LYS A 64 10.26 -4.28 -15.27
N LEU A 65 10.66 -3.00 -15.27
CA LEU A 65 11.19 -2.36 -14.07
C LEU A 65 10.16 -2.35 -12.93
N MET A 66 8.89 -2.08 -13.26
CA MET A 66 7.77 -2.10 -12.31
C MET A 66 7.57 -3.51 -11.72
N ALA A 67 7.58 -4.54 -12.57
CA ALA A 67 7.46 -5.93 -12.12
C ALA A 67 8.62 -6.35 -11.22
N GLU A 68 9.85 -5.92 -11.51
CA GLU A 68 11.01 -6.28 -10.70
C GLU A 68 11.03 -5.60 -9.32
N ASP A 69 10.62 -4.32 -9.21
CA ASP A 69 10.46 -3.65 -7.91
C ASP A 69 9.31 -4.29 -7.11
N ALA A 70 8.19 -4.61 -7.77
CA ALA A 70 7.09 -5.36 -7.17
C ALA A 70 7.55 -6.73 -6.66
N ASN A 71 8.32 -7.48 -7.46
CA ASN A 71 8.87 -8.78 -7.08
C ASN A 71 9.82 -8.71 -5.89
N ALA A 72 10.62 -7.65 -5.78
CA ALA A 72 11.44 -7.42 -4.59
C ALA A 72 10.57 -7.26 -3.33
N ALA A 73 9.48 -6.47 -3.41
CA ALA A 73 8.54 -6.32 -2.31
C ALA A 73 7.81 -7.64 -1.98
N ILE A 74 7.39 -8.42 -3.00
CA ILE A 74 6.73 -9.72 -2.84
C ILE A 74 7.66 -10.71 -2.11
N ARG A 75 8.92 -10.86 -2.58
CA ARG A 75 9.88 -11.75 -1.92
C ARG A 75 10.13 -11.34 -0.47
N GLY A 76 10.30 -10.03 -0.23
CA GLY A 76 10.44 -9.50 1.11
C GLY A 76 9.22 -9.79 2.00
N ALA A 77 7.99 -9.60 1.48
CA ALA A 77 6.78 -9.89 2.21
C ALA A 77 6.69 -11.37 2.63
N PHE A 78 6.96 -12.32 1.72
CA PHE A 78 6.99 -13.75 2.06
C PHE A 78 8.11 -14.06 3.06
N ALA A 79 9.31 -13.49 2.90
CA ALA A 79 10.40 -13.65 3.85
C ALA A 79 10.08 -13.03 5.24
N GLY A 80 9.19 -12.03 5.29
CA GLY A 80 8.65 -11.43 6.51
C GLY A 80 7.48 -12.19 7.15
N GLY A 81 7.14 -13.38 6.61
CA GLY A 81 6.11 -14.26 7.16
C GLY A 81 4.72 -14.08 6.53
N ALA A 82 4.60 -13.40 5.39
CA ALA A 82 3.35 -13.42 4.62
C ALA A 82 3.04 -14.84 4.14
N THR A 83 1.78 -15.26 4.25
CA THR A 83 1.27 -16.51 3.71
C THR A 83 0.48 -16.28 2.43
N GLU A 84 0.02 -15.07 2.21
CA GLU A 84 -0.69 -14.62 1.01
C GLU A 84 -0.23 -13.21 0.66
N VAL A 85 0.06 -12.97 -0.62
CA VAL A 85 0.38 -11.65 -1.16
C VAL A 85 -0.54 -11.36 -2.33
N VAL A 86 -1.21 -10.23 -2.28
CA VAL A 86 -2.07 -9.73 -3.37
C VAL A 86 -1.49 -8.40 -3.87
N VAL A 87 -1.18 -8.36 -5.16
CA VAL A 87 -0.67 -7.19 -5.86
C VAL A 87 -1.80 -6.53 -6.62
N ASN A 88 -1.94 -5.22 -6.49
CA ASN A 88 -2.84 -4.42 -7.29
C ASN A 88 -2.04 -3.50 -8.22
N ASP A 89 -2.25 -3.65 -9.51
CA ASP A 89 -1.70 -2.75 -10.52
C ASP A 89 -2.43 -1.41 -10.45
N SER A 90 -1.74 -0.35 -10.08
CA SER A 90 -2.36 0.92 -9.69
C SER A 90 -2.13 2.05 -10.68
N HIS A 91 -1.18 1.90 -11.62
CA HIS A 91 -0.80 2.96 -12.55
C HIS A 91 -1.74 3.06 -13.76
N GLY A 92 -2.16 4.26 -14.07
CA GLY A 92 -2.80 4.63 -15.33
C GLY A 92 -3.96 3.69 -15.72
N SER A 93 -3.77 2.89 -16.78
CA SER A 93 -4.75 1.92 -17.27
C SER A 93 -4.93 0.69 -16.37
N GLN A 94 -4.08 0.52 -15.36
CA GLN A 94 -4.10 -0.59 -14.39
C GLN A 94 -3.90 -1.97 -15.05
N ARG A 95 -3.15 -2.03 -16.15
CA ARG A 95 -2.79 -3.24 -16.92
C ARG A 95 -1.31 -3.26 -17.30
N ASN A 96 -0.46 -2.75 -16.41
CA ASN A 96 0.97 -2.59 -16.63
C ASN A 96 1.73 -3.87 -16.27
N LEU A 97 1.36 -4.49 -15.15
CA LEU A 97 1.94 -5.74 -14.69
C LEU A 97 1.38 -6.93 -15.48
N LEU A 98 2.27 -7.83 -15.90
CA LEU A 98 1.89 -9.10 -16.53
C LEU A 98 2.02 -10.23 -15.50
N PRO A 99 1.05 -11.16 -15.44
CA PRO A 99 1.11 -12.28 -14.49
C PRO A 99 2.40 -13.10 -14.62
N GLU A 100 2.90 -13.30 -15.83
CA GLU A 100 4.13 -14.04 -16.13
C GLU A 100 5.41 -13.34 -15.67
N ASP A 101 5.38 -12.02 -15.45
CA ASP A 101 6.52 -11.23 -14.96
C ASP A 101 6.56 -11.14 -13.42
N LEU A 102 5.49 -11.57 -12.74
CA LEU A 102 5.40 -11.52 -11.28
C LEU A 102 5.83 -12.85 -10.63
N ASP A 103 6.27 -12.75 -9.38
CA ASP A 103 6.49 -13.93 -8.52
C ASP A 103 5.22 -14.78 -8.49
N ALA A 104 5.33 -16.05 -8.91
CA ALA A 104 4.19 -16.95 -9.12
C ALA A 104 3.36 -17.24 -7.84
N ARG A 105 3.86 -16.85 -6.67
CA ARG A 105 3.13 -16.99 -5.40
C ARG A 105 2.15 -15.83 -5.15
N ALA A 106 2.30 -14.71 -5.84
CA ALA A 106 1.44 -13.55 -5.66
C ALA A 106 0.21 -13.61 -6.57
N ARG A 107 -0.92 -13.12 -6.08
CA ARG A 107 -2.13 -12.91 -6.90
C ARG A 107 -2.15 -11.48 -7.42
N LEU A 108 -2.61 -11.28 -8.65
CA LEU A 108 -2.66 -9.97 -9.31
C LEU A 108 -4.11 -9.50 -9.48
N ILE A 109 -4.38 -8.27 -9.04
CA ILE A 109 -5.58 -7.50 -9.40
C ILE A 109 -5.16 -6.51 -10.50
N SER A 110 -5.69 -6.71 -11.70
CA SER A 110 -5.30 -5.98 -12.92
C SER A 110 -6.51 -5.45 -13.68
N HIS A 111 -6.26 -4.51 -14.58
CA HIS A 111 -7.20 -3.86 -15.48
C HIS A 111 -8.16 -2.87 -14.81
N SER A 112 -8.84 -2.09 -15.65
CA SER A 112 -9.94 -1.19 -15.34
C SER A 112 -11.26 -1.88 -15.77
N PHE A 113 -12.40 -1.70 -15.15
CA PHE A 113 -12.72 -0.77 -14.10
C PHE A 113 -12.55 -1.41 -12.73
N LYS A 114 -11.86 -0.72 -11.83
CA LYS A 114 -11.78 -1.09 -10.41
C LYS A 114 -12.48 -0.01 -9.59
N ARG A 115 -13.38 -0.40 -8.71
CA ARG A 115 -14.22 0.51 -7.94
C ARG A 115 -13.41 1.41 -7.01
N HIS A 116 -12.38 0.84 -6.37
CA HIS A 116 -11.45 1.55 -5.47
C HIS A 116 -10.05 1.70 -6.08
N GLY A 117 -9.89 1.53 -7.41
CA GLY A 117 -8.68 1.84 -8.16
C GLY A 117 -7.39 1.27 -7.59
N MET A 118 -6.54 2.15 -7.05
CA MET A 118 -5.23 1.80 -6.52
C MET A 118 -5.28 0.90 -5.28
N VAL A 119 -6.44 0.78 -4.63
CA VAL A 119 -6.66 -0.07 -3.45
C VAL A 119 -7.86 -1.02 -3.64
N GLU A 120 -8.12 -1.44 -4.88
CA GLU A 120 -9.16 -2.41 -5.16
C GLU A 120 -8.89 -3.74 -4.48
N GLY A 121 -9.90 -4.28 -3.81
CA GLY A 121 -9.81 -5.54 -3.09
C GLY A 121 -9.14 -5.45 -1.70
N LEU A 122 -8.73 -4.24 -1.27
CA LEU A 122 -8.28 -4.04 0.11
C LEU A 122 -9.48 -4.08 1.06
N ASP A 123 -9.36 -4.88 2.11
CA ASP A 123 -10.36 -5.03 3.18
C ASP A 123 -9.69 -5.33 4.54
N GLU A 124 -10.49 -5.53 5.58
CA GLU A 124 -10.03 -5.82 6.94
C GLU A 124 -9.33 -7.16 7.12
N THR A 125 -9.33 -8.03 6.13
CA THR A 125 -8.65 -9.34 6.22
C THR A 125 -7.14 -9.23 6.04
N TYR A 126 -6.65 -8.13 5.47
CA TYR A 126 -5.23 -7.89 5.32
C TYR A 126 -4.56 -7.49 6.63
N ASP A 127 -3.27 -7.82 6.75
CA ASP A 127 -2.44 -7.55 7.94
C ASP A 127 -1.43 -6.42 7.70
N ALA A 128 -1.12 -6.13 6.45
CA ALA A 128 -0.23 -5.03 6.07
C ALA A 128 -0.50 -4.55 4.64
N VAL A 129 -0.21 -3.27 4.39
CA VAL A 129 -0.20 -2.63 3.07
C VAL A 129 1.21 -2.13 2.77
N ILE A 130 1.66 -2.38 1.55
CA ILE A 130 2.90 -1.85 0.98
C ILE A 130 2.55 -1.01 -0.25
N PHE A 131 3.14 0.17 -0.37
CA PHE A 131 3.08 1.01 -1.55
C PHE A 131 4.40 0.93 -2.30
N VAL A 132 4.38 0.51 -3.57
CA VAL A 132 5.55 0.39 -4.42
C VAL A 132 5.44 1.36 -5.57
N GLY A 133 6.48 2.16 -5.81
CA GLY A 133 6.54 3.05 -6.95
C GLY A 133 5.65 4.29 -6.87
N TYR A 134 5.32 4.75 -5.67
CA TYR A 134 4.50 5.94 -5.45
C TYR A 134 5.31 7.23 -5.70
N HIS A 135 4.61 8.31 -5.98
CA HIS A 135 5.14 9.63 -6.32
C HIS A 135 4.53 10.73 -5.44
N ALA A 136 5.07 11.95 -5.56
CA ALA A 136 4.60 13.11 -4.81
C ALA A 136 3.19 13.55 -5.25
N LYS A 137 2.42 14.13 -4.32
CA LYS A 137 1.08 14.69 -4.60
C LYS A 137 1.15 15.88 -5.56
N ALA A 138 0.00 16.20 -6.16
CA ALA A 138 -0.16 17.40 -6.98
C ALA A 138 0.37 18.66 -6.28
N ASP A 139 0.86 19.62 -7.06
CA ASP A 139 1.45 20.86 -6.61
C ASP A 139 2.67 20.73 -5.68
N SER A 140 3.38 19.58 -5.74
CA SER A 140 4.69 19.41 -5.10
C SER A 140 5.79 19.94 -6.03
N PRO A 141 6.45 21.05 -5.69
CA PRO A 141 7.33 21.75 -6.66
C PRO A 141 8.60 20.95 -7.02
N ARG A 142 8.99 19.97 -6.20
CA ARG A 142 10.20 19.17 -6.39
C ARG A 142 9.95 17.71 -6.73
N GLY A 143 8.78 17.14 -6.37
CA GLY A 143 8.49 15.72 -6.59
C GLY A 143 8.43 15.35 -8.07
N LEU A 144 9.06 14.23 -8.43
CA LEU A 144 9.01 13.71 -9.80
C LEU A 144 7.56 13.32 -10.15
N PHE A 145 7.09 13.70 -11.34
CA PHE A 145 5.72 13.42 -11.82
C PHE A 145 4.60 13.84 -10.86
N ALA A 146 4.81 14.82 -10.01
CA ALA A 146 3.85 15.23 -8.98
C ALA A 146 2.44 15.45 -9.53
N HIS A 147 1.51 14.58 -9.14
CA HIS A 147 0.08 14.67 -9.47
C HIS A 147 -0.76 13.94 -8.41
N THR A 148 -2.09 13.95 -8.54
CA THR A 148 -2.99 13.16 -7.68
C THR A 148 -4.11 12.58 -8.53
N GLY A 149 -4.03 11.31 -8.86
CA GLY A 149 -4.99 10.56 -9.68
C GLY A 149 -4.99 10.93 -11.16
N SER A 150 -4.77 12.20 -11.46
CA SER A 150 -4.71 12.75 -12.83
C SER A 150 -4.07 14.13 -12.83
N GLY A 151 -3.48 14.55 -13.95
CA GLY A 151 -2.93 15.89 -14.14
C GLY A 151 -3.96 17.00 -14.05
N VAL A 152 -5.27 16.72 -14.12
CA VAL A 152 -6.34 17.72 -13.96
C VAL A 152 -6.57 18.13 -12.50
N VAL A 153 -6.08 17.36 -11.54
CA VAL A 153 -6.21 17.66 -10.12
C VAL A 153 -5.14 18.65 -9.68
N LYS A 154 -5.56 19.70 -8.99
CA LYS A 154 -4.66 20.64 -8.34
C LYS A 154 -4.47 20.31 -6.87
N ASP A 155 -5.56 20.03 -6.14
CA ASP A 155 -5.51 19.60 -4.75
C ASP A 155 -6.73 18.76 -4.39
N VAL A 156 -6.55 17.79 -3.51
CA VAL A 156 -7.63 17.05 -2.85
C VAL A 156 -7.42 17.16 -1.36
N GLN A 157 -8.41 17.70 -0.67
CA GLN A 157 -8.44 17.75 0.78
C GLN A 157 -9.52 16.84 1.32
N VAL A 158 -9.20 16.07 2.35
CA VAL A 158 -10.16 15.29 3.12
C VAL A 158 -10.10 15.78 4.57
N ASN A 159 -11.21 16.26 5.09
CA ASN A 159 -11.32 16.89 6.41
C ASN A 159 -10.27 18.00 6.63
N GLY A 160 -10.03 18.80 5.59
CA GLY A 160 -9.10 19.93 5.59
C GLY A 160 -7.62 19.58 5.41
N ARG A 161 -7.28 18.30 5.27
CA ARG A 161 -5.90 17.85 5.06
C ARG A 161 -5.67 17.50 3.59
N SER A 162 -4.70 18.15 2.95
CA SER A 162 -4.30 17.89 1.55
C SER A 162 -3.67 16.50 1.41
N ALA A 163 -4.16 15.73 0.45
CA ALA A 163 -3.77 14.35 0.24
C ALA A 163 -3.37 14.09 -1.22
N GLY A 164 -2.24 13.43 -1.41
CA GLY A 164 -1.92 12.72 -2.65
C GLY A 164 -2.48 11.29 -2.63
N GLU A 165 -2.11 10.51 -3.61
CA GLU A 165 -2.55 9.10 -3.73
C GLU A 165 -2.13 8.28 -2.51
N GLY A 166 -0.89 8.45 -2.02
CA GLY A 166 -0.42 7.81 -0.80
C GLY A 166 -1.30 8.14 0.42
N GLY A 167 -1.68 9.41 0.58
CA GLY A 167 -2.57 9.85 1.66
C GLY A 167 -3.98 9.29 1.53
N LEU A 168 -4.58 9.37 0.34
CA LEU A 168 -5.92 8.82 0.05
C LEU A 168 -5.97 7.31 0.29
N ASN A 169 -4.95 6.59 -0.19
CA ASN A 169 -4.84 5.14 -0.03
C ASN A 169 -4.56 4.73 1.43
N THR A 170 -3.83 5.57 2.17
CA THR A 170 -3.63 5.39 3.61
C THR A 170 -4.94 5.54 4.37
N MET A 171 -5.78 6.54 4.06
CA MET A 171 -7.08 6.69 4.69
C MET A 171 -8.01 5.49 4.38
N MET A 172 -7.91 4.90 3.19
CA MET A 172 -8.61 3.65 2.88
C MET A 172 -8.11 2.48 3.74
N ALA A 173 -6.80 2.34 3.92
CA ALA A 173 -6.22 1.31 4.78
C ALA A 173 -6.63 1.50 6.25
N GLN A 174 -6.60 2.72 6.76
CA GLN A 174 -7.04 3.10 8.11
C GLN A 174 -8.53 2.79 8.33
N TRP A 175 -9.38 3.04 7.33
CA TRP A 175 -10.80 2.68 7.37
C TRP A 175 -11.01 1.19 7.67
N TYR A 176 -10.17 0.32 7.09
CA TYR A 176 -10.20 -1.12 7.32
C TYR A 176 -9.37 -1.57 8.52
N GLY A 177 -8.60 -0.69 9.15
CA GLY A 177 -7.70 -1.04 10.26
C GLY A 177 -6.49 -1.85 9.80
N VAL A 178 -5.97 -1.56 8.60
CA VAL A 178 -4.80 -2.20 8.03
C VAL A 178 -3.63 -1.19 8.01
N PRO A 179 -2.47 -1.52 8.57
CA PRO A 179 -1.34 -0.60 8.60
C PRO A 179 -0.67 -0.50 7.23
N VAL A 180 -0.33 0.72 6.82
CA VAL A 180 0.63 0.95 5.72
C VAL A 180 2.02 0.87 6.33
N VAL A 181 2.77 -0.18 5.99
CA VAL A 181 4.04 -0.51 6.65
C VAL A 181 5.28 -0.10 5.86
N MET A 182 5.16 0.04 4.54
CA MET A 182 6.26 0.41 3.66
C MET A 182 5.79 1.23 2.47
N ILE A 183 6.64 2.15 2.02
CA ILE A 183 6.50 2.87 0.75
C ILE A 183 7.83 2.92 0.01
N THR A 184 7.80 2.82 -1.33
CA THR A 184 8.93 3.14 -2.21
C THR A 184 8.55 4.23 -3.19
N GLY A 185 9.49 5.09 -3.52
CA GLY A 185 9.30 6.20 -4.45
C GLY A 185 10.49 7.14 -4.48
N ASP A 186 10.26 8.36 -4.94
CA ASP A 186 11.26 9.42 -4.76
C ASP A 186 11.29 9.90 -3.30
N ASP A 187 12.28 10.71 -2.95
CA ASP A 187 12.44 11.23 -1.59
C ASP A 187 11.26 12.09 -1.13
N VAL A 188 10.58 12.82 -2.04
CA VAL A 188 9.43 13.65 -1.71
C VAL A 188 8.19 12.79 -1.41
N ALA A 189 7.96 11.75 -2.21
CA ALA A 189 6.87 10.80 -1.97
C ALA A 189 7.01 10.11 -0.60
N VAL A 190 8.23 9.67 -0.27
CA VAL A 190 8.54 9.03 1.02
C VAL A 190 8.34 10.01 2.18
N GLU A 191 8.78 11.26 2.04
CA GLU A 191 8.58 12.29 3.06
C GLU A 191 7.09 12.59 3.29
N GLN A 192 6.32 12.78 2.22
CA GLN A 192 4.88 13.00 2.31
C GLN A 192 4.13 11.82 2.93
N GLN A 193 4.55 10.59 2.65
CA GLN A 193 3.92 9.42 3.27
C GLN A 193 4.15 9.36 4.79
N LYS A 194 5.30 9.81 5.28
CA LYS A 194 5.57 9.89 6.73
C LYS A 194 4.66 10.87 7.45
N GLU A 195 4.14 11.89 6.78
CA GLU A 195 3.11 12.74 7.35
C GLU A 195 1.82 11.98 7.67
N TRP A 196 1.48 10.95 6.88
CA TRP A 196 0.29 10.09 7.05
C TRP A 196 0.54 8.91 7.98
N THR A 197 1.73 8.36 7.93
CA THR A 197 2.16 7.19 8.70
C THR A 197 3.59 7.44 9.18
N PRO A 198 3.79 8.05 10.36
CA PRO A 198 5.12 8.46 10.83
C PRO A 198 6.14 7.32 10.89
N ASP A 199 5.69 6.10 11.22
CA ASP A 199 6.54 4.92 11.38
C ASP A 199 6.69 4.10 10.08
N VAL A 200 6.18 4.60 8.93
CA VAL A 200 6.30 3.88 7.65
C VAL A 200 7.76 3.68 7.26
N ARG A 201 8.12 2.47 6.83
CA ARG A 201 9.44 2.22 6.26
C ARG A 201 9.51 2.79 4.84
N GLY A 202 10.19 3.91 4.69
CA GLY A 202 10.45 4.52 3.38
C GLY A 202 11.69 3.93 2.71
N VAL A 203 11.58 3.59 1.42
CA VAL A 203 12.71 3.23 0.56
C VAL A 203 12.79 4.24 -0.59
N VAL A 204 13.78 5.12 -0.52
CA VAL A 204 14.03 6.13 -1.57
C VAL A 204 14.81 5.45 -2.69
N VAL A 205 14.19 5.27 -3.85
CA VAL A 205 14.82 4.63 -5.03
C VAL A 205 15.46 5.64 -5.98
N LYS A 206 15.11 6.91 -5.83
CA LYS A 206 15.65 8.06 -6.58
C LYS A 206 15.42 9.34 -5.78
N ARG A 207 16.28 10.33 -5.97
CA ARG A 207 16.14 11.65 -5.38
C ARG A 207 15.63 12.62 -6.44
N ALA A 208 14.52 13.29 -6.19
CA ALA A 208 14.00 14.29 -7.08
C ALA A 208 14.84 15.59 -7.04
N ILE A 209 15.35 16.01 -8.19
CA ILE A 209 15.99 17.31 -8.37
C ILE A 209 14.89 18.36 -8.62
N ASN A 210 13.92 18.00 -9.46
CA ASN A 210 12.71 18.76 -9.75
C ASN A 210 11.64 17.82 -10.32
N MET A 211 10.53 18.34 -10.83
CA MET A 211 9.43 17.55 -11.39
C MET A 211 9.81 16.67 -12.61
N ARG A 212 10.98 16.87 -13.22
CA ARG A 212 11.42 16.23 -14.48
C ARG A 212 12.82 15.63 -14.44
N ALA A 213 13.56 15.82 -13.37
CA ALA A 213 14.92 15.34 -13.23
C ALA A 213 15.17 14.68 -11.87
N VAL A 214 15.94 13.61 -11.87
CA VAL A 214 16.29 12.86 -10.65
C VAL A 214 17.75 12.45 -10.65
N GLU A 215 18.27 12.21 -9.47
CA GLU A 215 19.42 11.37 -9.23
C GLU A 215 18.95 9.95 -8.95
N ALA A 216 19.13 9.04 -9.90
CA ALA A 216 18.69 7.65 -9.79
C ALA A 216 19.71 6.81 -9.01
N ARG A 217 19.21 5.91 -8.17
CA ARG A 217 20.04 4.90 -7.49
C ARG A 217 20.30 3.70 -8.42
N PRO A 218 21.40 2.95 -8.22
CA PRO A 218 21.59 1.66 -8.89
C PRO A 218 20.41 0.72 -8.62
N LEU A 219 19.83 0.17 -9.68
CA LEU A 219 18.61 -0.66 -9.60
C LEU A 219 18.76 -1.85 -8.64
N ALA A 220 19.90 -2.53 -8.70
CA ALA A 220 20.16 -3.69 -7.85
C ALA A 220 20.19 -3.33 -6.35
N GLU A 221 20.75 -2.17 -6.00
CA GLU A 221 20.80 -1.69 -4.61
C GLU A 221 19.41 -1.30 -4.12
N ALA A 222 18.65 -0.55 -4.93
CA ALA A 222 17.30 -0.17 -4.61
C ALA A 222 16.41 -1.39 -4.34
N ARG A 223 16.43 -2.39 -5.22
CA ARG A 223 15.66 -3.64 -5.10
C ARG A 223 16.07 -4.48 -3.89
N LYS A 224 17.37 -4.56 -3.59
CA LYS A 224 17.85 -5.22 -2.38
C LYS A 224 17.31 -4.56 -1.11
N GLU A 225 17.25 -3.22 -1.09
CA GLU A 225 16.67 -2.48 0.03
C GLU A 225 15.15 -2.66 0.10
N ILE A 226 14.42 -2.64 -1.04
CA ILE A 226 12.98 -2.91 -1.10
C ILE A 226 12.67 -4.27 -0.47
N GLU A 227 13.40 -5.32 -0.86
CA GLU A 227 13.20 -6.68 -0.34
C GLU A 227 13.47 -6.76 1.17
N ALA A 228 14.56 -6.16 1.64
CA ALA A 228 14.91 -6.13 3.06
C ALA A 228 13.87 -5.34 3.88
N ALA A 229 13.47 -4.15 3.41
CA ALA A 229 12.49 -3.31 4.06
C ALA A 229 11.11 -3.97 4.12
N ALA A 230 10.67 -4.61 3.04
CA ALA A 230 9.40 -5.36 3.02
C ALA A 230 9.41 -6.50 4.04
N ARG A 231 10.51 -7.27 4.10
CA ARG A 231 10.67 -8.34 5.09
C ARG A 231 10.55 -7.82 6.52
N GLU A 232 11.29 -6.80 6.85
CA GLU A 232 11.31 -6.22 8.20
C GLU A 232 9.96 -5.62 8.59
N SER A 233 9.35 -4.84 7.68
CA SER A 233 8.08 -4.17 7.91
C SER A 233 6.91 -5.15 8.05
N VAL A 234 6.86 -6.20 7.23
CA VAL A 234 5.82 -7.23 7.32
C VAL A 234 5.99 -8.04 8.60
N ALA A 235 7.23 -8.41 8.98
CA ALA A 235 7.47 -9.13 10.22
C ALA A 235 7.04 -8.32 11.47
N ALA A 236 7.23 -7.00 11.45
CA ALA A 236 6.89 -6.10 12.54
C ALA A 236 5.43 -5.61 12.51
N ALA A 237 4.67 -5.88 11.45
CA ALA A 237 3.33 -5.34 11.25
C ALA A 237 2.37 -5.70 12.40
N LYS A 238 1.64 -4.68 12.87
CA LYS A 238 0.60 -4.84 13.89
C LYS A 238 -0.64 -4.08 13.42
N LYS A 239 -1.80 -4.74 13.46
CA LYS A 239 -3.06 -4.08 13.11
C LYS A 239 -3.39 -2.98 14.09
N PRO A 240 -3.58 -1.73 13.63
CA PRO A 240 -4.10 -0.65 14.48
C PRO A 240 -5.61 -0.83 14.70
N ALA A 241 -6.15 -0.07 15.64
CA ALA A 241 -7.59 0.18 15.67
C ALA A 241 -8.03 0.84 14.34
N ARG A 242 -9.27 0.58 13.94
CA ARG A 242 -9.84 1.26 12.77
C ARG A 242 -9.98 2.75 13.07
N ASP A 243 -9.44 3.57 12.18
CA ASP A 243 -9.60 5.02 12.25
C ASP A 243 -10.71 5.45 11.26
N ARG A 244 -11.88 5.78 11.82
CA ARG A 244 -13.07 6.17 11.07
C ARG A 244 -13.57 7.50 11.59
N ALA A 245 -13.43 8.54 10.78
CA ALA A 245 -14.08 9.80 11.05
C ALA A 245 -15.61 9.66 10.99
N ALA A 246 -16.33 10.51 11.71
CA ALA A 246 -17.81 10.55 11.67
C ALA A 246 -18.32 10.92 10.26
N ALA A 247 -17.55 11.70 9.51
CA ALA A 247 -17.80 12.04 8.12
C ALA A 247 -16.50 12.40 7.39
N TYR A 248 -16.51 12.28 6.08
CA TYR A 248 -15.42 12.63 5.19
C TYR A 248 -15.84 13.79 4.30
N LYS A 249 -15.48 15.00 4.71
CA LYS A 249 -15.65 16.22 3.91
C LYS A 249 -14.51 16.31 2.92
N VAL A 250 -14.82 16.24 1.64
CA VAL A 250 -13.86 16.35 0.54
C VAL A 250 -13.98 17.71 -0.11
N ARG A 251 -12.85 18.37 -0.30
CA ARG A 251 -12.69 19.55 -1.16
C ARG A 251 -11.71 19.20 -2.27
N MET A 252 -12.12 19.35 -3.52
CA MET A 252 -11.29 18.99 -4.66
C MET A 252 -11.16 20.21 -5.59
N GLN A 253 -9.92 20.67 -5.77
CA GLN A 253 -9.58 21.75 -6.70
C GLN A 253 -8.99 21.16 -7.98
N LEU A 254 -9.49 21.63 -9.12
CA LEU A 254 -9.15 21.13 -10.45
C LEU A 254 -8.45 22.22 -11.28
N ARG A 255 -7.76 21.82 -12.36
CA ARG A 255 -7.05 22.74 -13.27
C ARG A 255 -7.93 23.18 -14.45
N ASN A 256 -9.23 22.92 -14.40
CA ASN A 256 -10.23 23.36 -15.37
C ASN A 256 -11.54 23.69 -14.66
N PHE A 257 -12.47 24.28 -15.39
CA PHE A 257 -13.78 24.69 -14.89
C PHE A 257 -14.92 23.74 -15.30
N THR A 258 -14.70 22.91 -16.32
CA THR A 258 -15.72 22.01 -16.88
C THR A 258 -16.06 20.87 -15.93
N ILE A 259 -15.04 20.18 -15.38
CA ILE A 259 -15.27 19.06 -14.45
C ILE A 259 -16.03 19.51 -13.19
N PRO A 260 -15.67 20.62 -12.51
CA PRO A 260 -16.44 21.13 -11.39
C PRO A 260 -17.90 21.43 -11.73
N GLU A 261 -18.16 22.06 -12.88
CA GLU A 261 -19.51 22.38 -13.31
C GLU A 261 -20.34 21.12 -13.61
N VAL A 262 -19.79 20.19 -14.39
CA VAL A 262 -20.44 18.90 -14.70
C VAL A 262 -20.71 18.08 -13.42
N ALA A 263 -19.82 18.15 -12.44
CA ALA A 263 -19.99 17.44 -11.17
C ALA A 263 -21.22 17.91 -10.38
N THR A 264 -21.70 19.14 -10.57
CA THR A 264 -22.92 19.66 -9.94
C THR A 264 -24.22 18.97 -10.43
N ALA A 265 -24.16 18.17 -11.48
CA ALA A 265 -25.25 17.28 -11.88
C ALA A 265 -25.59 16.26 -10.75
N PHE A 266 -24.65 15.98 -9.86
CA PHE A 266 -24.89 15.21 -8.64
C PHE A 266 -25.26 16.16 -7.51
N SER A 267 -26.51 16.10 -7.03
CA SER A 267 -27.09 17.05 -6.06
C SER A 267 -26.29 17.20 -4.77
N GLU A 268 -25.49 16.20 -4.41
CA GLU A 268 -24.63 16.18 -3.24
C GLU A 268 -23.26 16.84 -3.43
N ILE A 269 -22.91 17.23 -4.66
CA ILE A 269 -21.65 17.94 -4.97
C ILE A 269 -21.94 19.41 -5.14
N GLN A 270 -21.26 20.25 -4.39
CA GLN A 270 -21.41 21.70 -4.38
C GLN A 270 -20.23 22.36 -5.07
N LEU A 271 -20.50 23.28 -5.97
CA LEU A 271 -19.49 24.18 -6.52
C LEU A 271 -19.22 25.30 -5.51
N VAL A 272 -18.02 25.33 -4.93
CA VAL A 272 -17.63 26.33 -3.91
C VAL A 272 -16.69 27.40 -4.44
N ALA A 273 -16.07 27.13 -5.59
CA ALA A 273 -15.34 28.11 -6.42
C ALA A 273 -15.39 27.60 -7.87
N PRO A 274 -15.08 28.43 -8.90
CA PRO A 274 -15.18 28.02 -10.31
C PRO A 274 -14.43 26.74 -10.64
N ASP A 275 -13.32 26.45 -9.96
CA ASP A 275 -12.45 25.29 -10.13
C ASP A 275 -12.54 24.27 -8.98
N THR A 276 -13.49 24.46 -8.03
CA THR A 276 -13.47 23.71 -6.78
C THR A 276 -14.85 23.19 -6.40
N VAL A 277 -14.92 21.89 -6.11
CA VAL A 277 -16.11 21.23 -5.57
C VAL A 277 -15.90 20.76 -4.14
N GLU A 278 -17.01 20.70 -3.39
CA GLU A 278 -17.07 20.05 -2.07
C GLU A 278 -18.21 19.05 -1.99
N PHE A 279 -18.00 17.99 -1.23
CA PHE A 279 -19.02 17.01 -0.86
C PHE A 279 -18.66 16.31 0.44
N THR A 280 -19.63 15.63 1.06
CA THR A 280 -19.42 14.88 2.30
C THR A 280 -19.99 13.47 2.15
N ARG A 281 -19.29 12.47 2.71
CA ARG A 281 -19.73 11.07 2.76
C ARG A 281 -19.55 10.51 4.16
N ALA A 282 -20.36 9.51 4.49
CA ALA A 282 -20.27 8.83 5.79
C ALA A 282 -19.10 7.86 5.89
N SER A 283 -18.52 7.44 4.74
CA SER A 283 -17.42 6.50 4.72
C SER A 283 -16.31 6.93 3.76
N MET A 284 -15.06 6.56 4.10
CA MET A 284 -13.92 6.82 3.21
C MET A 284 -14.05 6.08 1.86
N PRO A 285 -14.51 4.81 1.79
CA PRO A 285 -14.73 4.15 0.51
C PRO A 285 -15.72 4.87 -0.42
N GLU A 286 -16.79 5.47 0.12
CA GLU A 286 -17.72 6.28 -0.68
C GLU A 286 -17.08 7.58 -1.17
N ALA A 287 -16.37 8.29 -0.28
CA ALA A 287 -15.65 9.51 -0.64
C ALA A 287 -14.60 9.23 -1.73
N TYR A 288 -13.82 8.16 -1.57
CA TYR A 288 -12.79 7.73 -2.51
C TYR A 288 -13.34 7.45 -3.92
N ARG A 289 -14.50 6.79 -4.01
CA ARG A 289 -15.16 6.53 -5.30
C ARG A 289 -15.55 7.80 -6.04
N ILE A 290 -16.08 8.79 -5.33
CA ILE A 290 -16.45 10.08 -5.93
C ILE A 290 -15.21 10.85 -6.39
N ILE A 291 -14.17 10.93 -5.56
CA ILE A 291 -12.88 11.51 -5.95
C ILE A 291 -12.41 10.88 -7.27
N ARG A 292 -12.45 9.55 -7.38
CA ARG A 292 -12.06 8.85 -8.61
C ARG A 292 -12.95 9.18 -9.81
N VAL A 293 -14.26 9.28 -9.62
CA VAL A 293 -15.17 9.65 -10.72
C VAL A 293 -14.78 11.00 -11.27
N LEU A 294 -14.51 11.98 -10.42
CA LEU A 294 -14.21 13.35 -10.82
C LEU A 294 -12.92 13.47 -11.64
N TYR A 295 -11.86 12.75 -11.29
CA TYR A 295 -10.60 12.88 -12.03
C TYR A 295 -10.40 11.84 -13.16
N ARG A 296 -11.18 10.77 -13.15
CA ARG A 296 -10.94 9.63 -14.06
C ARG A 296 -11.99 9.47 -15.16
N PHE A 297 -13.25 9.79 -14.85
CA PHE A 297 -14.38 9.46 -15.71
C PHE A 297 -15.15 10.67 -16.20
N ILE A 298 -14.90 11.85 -15.69
CA ILE A 298 -15.39 13.10 -16.27
C ILE A 298 -14.27 13.66 -17.13
N SER A 299 -14.45 13.62 -18.47
CA SER A 299 -13.53 14.26 -19.41
C SER A 299 -13.88 15.73 -19.57
N PRO A 300 -12.92 16.64 -19.65
CA PRO A 300 -13.18 18.01 -20.02
C PRO A 300 -13.47 18.19 -21.51
N ASP A 301 -13.26 17.15 -22.33
CA ASP A 301 -13.40 17.14 -23.80
C ASP A 301 -14.53 16.23 -24.26
#